data_ffce86bf3e7f9218f864e5ada4e92273
#
_entry.id   ffce86bf3e7f9218f864e5ada4e92273
#
_cell.length_a   1.000
_cell.length_b   1.000
_cell.length_c   1.000
_cell.angle_alpha   90.00
_cell.angle_beta   90.00
_cell.angle_gamma   90.00
#
_symmetry.space_group_name_H-M   'P 1'
#
loop_
_entity.id
_entity.type
_entity.pdbx_description
1 polymer ?
#
loop_
_entity_poly.entity_id
_entity_poly.type
_entity_poly.pdbx_seq_one_letter_code
_entity_poly.pdbx_strand_id
1 'polypeptide(L)'
;MNPETIVNLKLHPIQDAGYNISCKAQLERSGALVMEDFLTSETVDFLQNEACELRPQAYFCHQNHNAYLLDPDHAFPAEHIRNLEQVSDKGCVPHDRVPDRSPLRALYEWSDFQKFLEGVLGVTVFPYADTLSSININYYEQGQQLGWHYDNASFAVTLMIQASEDGGEFEYLENVRNKEACDPGYQNTEAVI
;
A
#
# COMPACT_ATOMS: atom_id res chain seq x y z
N MET A 1 -0.51 22.87 -0.90
CA MET A 1 0.92 22.70 -1.34
C MET A 1 0.92 22.45 -2.84
N ASN A 2 1.96 22.88 -3.60
CA ASN A 2 2.04 22.56 -5.03
C ASN A 2 2.50 21.09 -5.19
N PRO A 3 1.68 20.19 -5.80
CA PRO A 3 2.05 18.78 -5.94
C PRO A 3 3.35 18.54 -6.71
N GLU A 4 3.69 19.41 -7.66
CA GLU A 4 4.94 19.31 -8.44
C GLU A 4 6.21 19.47 -7.59
N THR A 5 6.12 20.05 -6.39
CA THR A 5 7.24 20.15 -5.46
C THR A 5 7.35 18.96 -4.50
N ILE A 6 6.32 18.11 -4.47
CA ILE A 6 6.27 16.91 -3.62
C ILE A 6 7.06 15.77 -4.26
N VAL A 7 6.90 15.60 -5.58
CA VAL A 7 7.47 14.50 -6.35
C VAL A 7 8.77 14.89 -7.00
N ASN A 8 9.73 14.00 -7.02
CA ASN A 8 10.98 14.16 -7.75
C ASN A 8 10.76 13.98 -9.26
N LEU A 9 10.16 14.97 -9.90
CA LEU A 9 9.79 14.92 -11.32
C LEU A 9 10.98 14.83 -12.28
N LYS A 10 12.20 15.10 -11.81
CA LYS A 10 13.42 14.89 -12.62
C LYS A 10 13.73 13.41 -12.78
N LEU A 11 13.50 12.64 -11.72
CA LEU A 11 13.70 11.19 -11.70
C LEU A 11 12.46 10.46 -12.20
N HIS A 12 11.28 10.97 -11.84
CA HIS A 12 9.97 10.37 -12.14
C HIS A 12 9.10 11.36 -12.93
N PRO A 13 9.32 11.54 -14.22
CA PRO A 13 8.51 12.44 -15.05
C PRO A 13 7.15 11.82 -15.37
N ILE A 14 6.27 11.74 -14.36
CA ILE A 14 4.96 11.05 -14.41
C ILE A 14 4.00 11.59 -15.49
N GLN A 15 4.28 12.78 -16.03
CA GLN A 15 3.54 13.38 -17.13
C GLN A 15 4.07 12.96 -18.51
N ASP A 16 5.23 12.28 -18.57
CA ASP A 16 5.82 11.80 -19.82
C ASP A 16 5.23 10.47 -20.25
N ALA A 17 4.73 10.40 -21.47
CA ALA A 17 4.08 9.20 -22.00
C ALA A 17 5.05 8.00 -22.13
N GLY A 18 6.31 8.25 -22.50
CA GLY A 18 7.33 7.21 -22.62
C GLY A 18 7.68 6.61 -21.26
N TYR A 19 7.79 7.47 -20.25
CA TYR A 19 7.98 7.03 -18.87
C TYR A 19 6.82 6.16 -18.38
N ASN A 20 5.58 6.58 -18.63
CA ASN A 20 4.38 5.82 -18.24
C ASN A 20 4.34 4.45 -18.91
N ILE A 21 4.69 4.33 -20.19
CA ILE A 21 4.81 3.05 -20.90
C ILE A 21 5.85 2.14 -20.23
N SER A 22 6.98 2.69 -19.85
CA SER A 22 8.05 1.94 -19.18
C SER A 22 7.62 1.44 -17.81
N CYS A 23 6.95 2.30 -17.03
CA CYS A 23 6.39 1.94 -15.72
C CYS A 23 5.34 0.84 -15.83
N LYS A 24 4.44 0.95 -16.83
CA LYS A 24 3.44 -0.09 -17.10
C LYS A 24 4.10 -1.44 -17.42
N ALA A 25 5.07 -1.46 -18.32
CA ALA A 25 5.78 -2.69 -18.69
C ALA A 25 6.53 -3.31 -17.49
N GLN A 26 7.04 -2.48 -16.57
CA GLN A 26 7.65 -2.97 -15.33
C GLN A 26 6.59 -3.60 -14.42
N LEU A 27 5.46 -2.93 -14.18
CA LEU A 27 4.36 -3.45 -13.36
C LEU A 27 3.84 -4.78 -13.92
N GLU A 28 3.61 -4.87 -15.23
CA GLU A 28 3.12 -6.09 -15.90
C GLU A 28 4.11 -7.26 -15.77
N ARG A 29 5.41 -6.99 -15.70
CA ARG A 29 6.44 -8.02 -15.60
C ARG A 29 6.64 -8.54 -14.17
N SER A 30 6.54 -7.68 -13.17
CA SER A 30 6.95 -7.99 -11.79
C SER A 30 5.84 -7.83 -10.75
N GLY A 31 4.59 -7.53 -11.17
CA GLY A 31 3.47 -7.35 -10.23
C GLY A 31 3.59 -6.12 -9.33
N ALA A 32 4.73 -5.46 -9.28
CA ALA A 32 4.96 -4.24 -8.53
C ALA A 32 5.79 -3.22 -9.31
N LEU A 33 5.49 -1.95 -9.10
CA LEU A 33 6.28 -0.82 -9.60
C LEU A 33 6.93 -0.12 -8.40
N VAL A 34 8.24 -0.32 -8.23
CA VAL A 34 9.02 0.37 -7.20
C VAL A 34 9.61 1.65 -7.82
N MET A 35 9.34 2.78 -7.19
CA MET A 35 9.80 4.11 -7.61
C MET A 35 10.69 4.69 -6.51
N GLU A 36 11.98 4.34 -6.55
CA GLU A 36 12.95 4.84 -5.57
C GLU A 36 13.07 6.37 -5.67
N ASP A 37 13.20 7.03 -4.50
CA ASP A 37 13.29 8.49 -4.40
C ASP A 37 12.13 9.23 -5.11
N PHE A 38 10.92 8.64 -5.10
CA PHE A 38 9.73 9.23 -5.72
C PHE A 38 9.38 10.59 -5.12
N LEU A 39 9.45 10.71 -3.80
CA LEU A 39 9.28 11.99 -3.10
C LEU A 39 10.59 12.76 -3.04
N THR A 40 10.51 14.09 -3.01
CA THR A 40 11.68 14.91 -2.70
C THR A 40 12.11 14.72 -1.24
N SER A 41 13.40 14.90 -0.94
CA SER A 41 13.92 14.78 0.43
C SER A 41 13.21 15.71 1.40
N GLU A 42 12.93 16.94 0.97
CA GLU A 42 12.20 17.92 1.78
C GLU A 42 10.77 17.44 2.11
N THR A 43 10.14 16.73 1.17
CA THR A 43 8.81 16.14 1.40
C THR A 43 8.89 14.97 2.38
N VAL A 44 9.90 14.12 2.26
CA VAL A 44 10.12 13.01 3.20
C VAL A 44 10.35 13.53 4.61
N ASP A 45 11.24 14.52 4.79
CA ASP A 45 11.50 15.16 6.09
C ASP A 45 10.22 15.77 6.69
N PHE A 46 9.43 16.45 5.85
CA PHE A 46 8.15 17.00 6.29
C PHE A 46 7.20 15.91 6.77
N LEU A 47 7.04 14.83 5.99
CA LEU A 47 6.13 13.73 6.31
C LEU A 47 6.58 12.93 7.54
N GLN A 48 7.89 12.76 7.77
CA GLN A 48 8.41 12.16 9.00
C GLN A 48 8.03 12.99 10.23
N ASN A 49 8.20 14.31 10.17
CA ASN A 49 7.81 15.19 11.26
C ASN A 49 6.29 15.18 11.48
N GLU A 50 5.49 15.27 10.41
CA GLU A 50 4.02 15.20 10.48
C GLU A 50 3.56 13.86 11.07
N ALA A 51 4.15 12.74 10.65
CA ALA A 51 3.85 11.43 11.21
C ALA A 51 4.20 11.34 12.70
N CYS A 52 5.33 11.90 13.14
CA CYS A 52 5.68 11.98 14.56
C CYS A 52 4.64 12.79 15.36
N GLU A 53 4.18 13.92 14.84
CA GLU A 53 3.15 14.76 15.48
C GLU A 53 1.79 14.04 15.54
N LEU A 54 1.44 13.26 14.54
CA LEU A 54 0.17 12.54 14.47
C LEU A 54 0.15 11.21 15.25
N ARG A 55 1.32 10.64 15.57
CA ARG A 55 1.43 9.34 16.26
C ARG A 55 0.58 9.23 17.54
N PRO A 56 0.44 10.26 18.40
CA PRO A 56 -0.44 10.21 19.58
C PRO A 56 -1.94 10.03 19.26
N GLN A 57 -2.33 10.24 18.00
CA GLN A 57 -3.70 10.06 17.51
C GLN A 57 -3.88 8.71 16.79
N ALA A 58 -2.82 7.93 16.65
CA ALA A 58 -2.89 6.63 16.01
C ALA A 58 -3.68 5.63 16.86
N TYR A 59 -4.54 4.88 16.21
CA TYR A 59 -5.20 3.72 16.79
C TYR A 59 -4.30 2.50 16.61
N PHE A 60 -3.79 1.97 17.72
CA PHE A 60 -3.00 0.74 17.73
C PHE A 60 -3.92 -0.45 17.96
N CYS A 61 -3.86 -1.42 17.08
CA CYS A 61 -4.64 -2.63 17.16
C CYS A 61 -3.78 -3.88 16.98
N HIS A 62 -4.23 -4.97 17.57
CA HIS A 62 -3.72 -6.31 17.37
C HIS A 62 -4.88 -7.15 16.87
N GLN A 63 -4.73 -7.80 15.72
CA GLN A 63 -5.78 -8.56 15.06
C GLN A 63 -5.26 -9.89 14.56
N ASN A 64 -6.07 -10.94 14.71
CA ASN A 64 -5.89 -12.19 14.00
C ASN A 64 -6.80 -12.19 12.78
N HIS A 65 -6.27 -12.64 11.66
CA HIS A 65 -7.01 -12.79 10.42
C HIS A 65 -6.40 -13.92 9.58
N ASN A 66 -7.15 -14.50 8.67
CA ASN A 66 -6.55 -15.36 7.66
C ASN A 66 -6.05 -14.51 6.46
N ALA A 67 -5.22 -15.10 5.61
CA ALA A 67 -4.67 -14.39 4.45
C ALA A 67 -5.73 -13.84 3.49
N TYR A 68 -6.93 -14.38 3.51
CA TYR A 68 -8.04 -13.97 2.63
C TYR A 68 -8.91 -12.84 3.21
N LEU A 69 -8.67 -12.43 4.47
CA LEU A 69 -9.44 -11.41 5.20
C LEU A 69 -10.95 -11.71 5.21
N LEU A 70 -11.31 -12.98 5.33
CA LEU A 70 -12.69 -13.46 5.34
C LEU A 70 -12.96 -14.25 6.61
N ASP A 71 -14.23 -14.38 6.98
CA ASP A 71 -14.65 -15.27 8.06
C ASP A 71 -14.14 -16.71 7.83
N PRO A 72 -13.85 -17.47 8.88
CA PRO A 72 -13.47 -18.87 8.75
C PRO A 72 -14.48 -19.68 7.94
N ASP A 73 -13.99 -20.52 7.04
CA ASP A 73 -14.84 -21.41 6.24
C ASP A 73 -14.88 -22.80 6.87
N HIS A 74 -16.02 -23.18 7.40
CA HIS A 74 -16.24 -24.47 8.08
C HIS A 74 -16.17 -25.68 7.14
N ALA A 75 -16.07 -25.50 5.82
CA ALA A 75 -15.80 -26.55 4.88
C ALA A 75 -14.34 -27.05 4.94
N PHE A 76 -13.45 -26.29 5.57
CA PHE A 76 -12.04 -26.59 5.75
C PHE A 76 -11.67 -26.69 7.23
N PRO A 77 -10.70 -27.52 7.61
CA PRO A 77 -10.20 -27.56 8.99
C PRO A 77 -9.49 -26.23 9.36
N ALA A 78 -9.29 -26.01 10.66
CA ALA A 78 -8.68 -24.78 11.16
C ALA A 78 -7.24 -24.58 10.64
N GLU A 79 -6.52 -25.67 10.44
CA GLU A 79 -5.12 -25.69 9.96
C GLU A 79 -5.00 -25.50 8.44
N HIS A 80 -6.11 -25.54 7.71
CA HIS A 80 -6.09 -25.29 6.27
C HIS A 80 -5.77 -23.83 5.99
N ILE A 81 -4.97 -23.56 4.96
CA ILE A 81 -4.52 -22.20 4.62
C ILE A 81 -5.64 -21.18 4.47
N ARG A 82 -6.86 -21.61 4.10
CA ARG A 82 -8.06 -20.78 4.03
C ARG A 82 -8.45 -20.18 5.38
N ASN A 83 -8.15 -20.89 6.47
CA ASN A 83 -8.52 -20.53 7.84
C ASN A 83 -7.31 -20.19 8.72
N LEU A 84 -6.09 -20.50 8.27
CA LEU A 84 -4.87 -20.31 9.04
C LEU A 84 -4.72 -18.85 9.46
N GLU A 85 -4.65 -18.61 10.77
CA GLU A 85 -4.56 -17.26 11.32
C GLU A 85 -3.16 -16.66 11.15
N GLN A 86 -3.14 -15.39 10.77
CA GLN A 86 -2.00 -14.49 10.74
C GLN A 86 -2.21 -13.40 11.78
N VAL A 87 -1.13 -12.88 12.31
CA VAL A 87 -1.17 -11.76 13.26
C VAL A 87 -0.83 -10.48 12.53
N SER A 88 -1.63 -9.43 12.74
CA SER A 88 -1.32 -8.07 12.33
C SER A 88 -1.48 -7.13 13.50
N ASP A 89 -0.43 -6.41 13.82
CA ASP A 89 -0.43 -5.35 14.81
C ASP A 89 0.29 -4.12 14.29
N LYS A 90 -0.40 -3.01 14.34
CA LYS A 90 0.10 -1.72 13.85
C LYS A 90 -0.70 -0.56 14.45
N GLY A 91 -0.10 0.62 14.42
CA GLY A 91 -0.84 1.87 14.60
C GLY A 91 -1.33 2.40 13.25
N CYS A 92 -2.47 3.07 13.24
CA CYS A 92 -3.02 3.71 12.05
C CYS A 92 -3.60 5.08 12.38
N VAL A 93 -3.21 6.09 11.60
CA VAL A 93 -3.88 7.40 11.56
C VAL A 93 -4.67 7.48 10.27
N PRO A 94 -6.01 7.54 10.33
CA PRO A 94 -6.88 7.60 9.16
C PRO A 94 -6.90 9.01 8.52
N HIS A 95 -7.42 9.07 7.30
CA HIS A 95 -7.44 10.27 6.47
C HIS A 95 -8.05 11.51 7.14
N ASP A 96 -9.12 11.36 7.93
CA ASP A 96 -9.77 12.48 8.61
C ASP A 96 -8.89 13.18 9.65
N ARG A 97 -7.80 12.53 10.08
CA ARG A 97 -6.79 13.07 10.99
C ARG A 97 -5.57 13.64 10.28
N VAL A 98 -5.38 13.31 8.99
CA VAL A 98 -4.30 13.88 8.18
C VAL A 98 -4.64 15.36 7.88
N PRO A 99 -3.77 16.32 8.20
CA PRO A 99 -4.05 17.75 7.98
C PRO A 99 -4.28 18.09 6.51
N ASP A 100 -5.17 19.06 6.23
CA ASP A 100 -5.45 19.50 4.85
C ASP A 100 -4.20 20.03 4.12
N ARG A 101 -3.22 20.54 4.85
CA ARG A 101 -1.94 21.01 4.32
C ARG A 101 -0.93 19.90 4.02
N SER A 102 -1.25 18.65 4.36
CA SER A 102 -0.34 17.51 4.20
C SER A 102 0.01 17.29 2.73
N PRO A 103 1.30 17.01 2.43
CA PRO A 103 1.72 16.53 1.11
C PRO A 103 0.96 15.27 0.67
N LEU A 104 0.55 14.40 1.60
CA LEU A 104 -0.20 13.18 1.29
C LEU A 104 -1.55 13.50 0.65
N ARG A 105 -2.30 14.49 1.20
CA ARG A 105 -3.56 14.94 0.59
C ARG A 105 -3.32 15.56 -0.78
N ALA A 106 -2.33 16.45 -0.88
CA ALA A 106 -2.01 17.10 -2.14
C ALA A 106 -1.63 16.10 -3.23
N LEU A 107 -0.86 15.05 -2.89
CA LEU A 107 -0.51 13.97 -3.81
C LEU A 107 -1.73 13.12 -4.19
N TYR A 108 -2.55 12.74 -3.20
CA TYR A 108 -3.74 11.93 -3.42
C TYR A 108 -4.76 12.63 -4.35
N GLU A 109 -4.93 13.94 -4.21
CA GLU A 109 -5.86 14.76 -4.98
C GLU A 109 -5.27 15.25 -6.32
N TRP A 110 -4.00 14.99 -6.58
CA TRP A 110 -3.33 15.50 -7.78
C TRP A 110 -3.75 14.75 -9.05
N SER A 111 -4.42 15.46 -9.94
CA SER A 111 -4.97 14.89 -11.17
C SER A 111 -3.91 14.27 -12.09
N ASP A 112 -2.66 14.79 -12.11
CA ASP A 112 -1.63 14.21 -12.97
C ASP A 112 -1.06 12.92 -12.37
N PHE A 113 -1.02 12.80 -11.04
CA PHE A 113 -0.69 11.53 -10.39
C PHE A 113 -1.80 10.48 -10.63
N GLN A 114 -3.07 10.89 -10.57
CA GLN A 114 -4.18 10.00 -10.96
C GLN A 114 -4.06 9.53 -12.41
N LYS A 115 -3.79 10.42 -13.37
CA LYS A 115 -3.58 10.06 -14.79
C LYS A 115 -2.38 9.12 -14.98
N PHE A 116 -1.30 9.36 -14.23
CA PHE A 116 -0.16 8.45 -14.21
C PHE A 116 -0.57 7.05 -13.78
N LEU A 117 -1.29 6.93 -12.66
CA LEU A 117 -1.81 5.63 -12.19
C LEU A 117 -2.73 4.98 -13.23
N GLU A 118 -3.63 5.72 -13.84
CA GLU A 118 -4.50 5.23 -14.94
C GLU A 118 -3.68 4.71 -16.12
N GLY A 119 -2.64 5.43 -16.52
CA GLY A 119 -1.75 5.04 -17.60
C GLY A 119 -0.98 3.76 -17.30
N VAL A 120 -0.45 3.63 -16.09
CA VAL A 120 0.33 2.47 -15.65
C VAL A 120 -0.56 1.25 -15.42
N LEU A 121 -1.72 1.41 -14.79
CA LEU A 121 -2.65 0.32 -14.51
C LEU A 121 -3.48 -0.09 -15.74
N GLY A 122 -3.64 0.81 -16.71
CA GLY A 122 -4.46 0.58 -17.88
C GLY A 122 -5.98 0.58 -17.62
N VAL A 123 -6.40 1.14 -16.49
CA VAL A 123 -7.81 1.23 -16.07
C VAL A 123 -8.11 2.62 -15.50
N THR A 124 -9.37 3.02 -15.50
CA THR A 124 -9.78 4.26 -14.83
C THR A 124 -9.66 4.10 -13.32
N VAL A 125 -9.06 5.10 -12.67
CA VAL A 125 -8.87 5.15 -11.22
C VAL A 125 -9.85 6.15 -10.61
N PHE A 126 -10.50 5.75 -9.54
CA PHE A 126 -11.44 6.59 -8.80
C PHE A 126 -10.92 6.82 -7.37
N PRO A 127 -11.22 7.97 -6.77
CA PRO A 127 -10.99 8.16 -5.34
C PRO A 127 -11.68 7.04 -4.55
N TYR A 128 -11.05 6.60 -3.46
CA TYR A 128 -11.61 5.57 -2.60
C TYR A 128 -12.92 6.06 -1.97
N ALA A 129 -13.96 5.24 -2.02
CA ALA A 129 -15.31 5.66 -1.60
C ALA A 129 -15.41 5.91 -0.09
N ASP A 130 -14.61 5.18 0.73
CA ASP A 130 -14.50 5.41 2.16
C ASP A 130 -13.45 6.49 2.43
N THR A 131 -13.92 7.66 2.85
CA THR A 131 -13.06 8.80 3.14
C THR A 131 -12.17 8.61 4.38
N LEU A 132 -12.41 7.61 5.23
CA LEU A 132 -11.53 7.29 6.35
C LEU A 132 -10.32 6.46 5.91
N SER A 133 -10.49 5.59 4.91
CA SER A 133 -9.48 4.64 4.47
C SER A 133 -8.71 5.08 3.22
N SER A 134 -9.00 6.26 2.66
CA SER A 134 -8.37 6.74 1.42
C SER A 134 -6.90 7.12 1.58
N ILE A 135 -6.48 7.56 2.77
CA ILE A 135 -5.09 7.76 3.17
C ILE A 135 -4.93 7.16 4.56
N ASN A 136 -3.90 6.35 4.76
CA ASN A 136 -3.57 5.79 6.07
C ASN A 136 -2.09 5.99 6.35
N ILE A 137 -1.76 6.58 7.51
CA ILE A 137 -0.39 6.59 8.01
C ILE A 137 -0.26 5.41 8.98
N ASN A 138 0.51 4.41 8.58
CA ASN A 138 0.73 3.22 9.38
C ASN A 138 2.02 3.34 10.19
N TYR A 139 1.99 2.86 11.43
CA TYR A 139 3.11 2.82 12.36
C TYR A 139 3.35 1.38 12.76
N TYR A 140 4.61 0.98 12.70
CA TYR A 140 5.08 -0.31 13.18
C TYR A 140 6.15 -0.07 14.24
N GLU A 141 5.92 -0.57 15.43
CA GLU A 141 6.88 -0.52 16.53
C GLU A 141 7.70 -1.81 16.57
N GLN A 142 8.72 -1.84 17.39
CA GLN A 142 9.56 -3.03 17.56
C GLN A 142 8.70 -4.26 17.90
N GLY A 143 8.85 -5.32 17.11
CA GLY A 143 8.11 -6.57 17.27
C GLY A 143 6.73 -6.59 16.67
N GLN A 144 6.24 -5.48 16.09
CA GLN A 144 4.99 -5.46 15.35
C GLN A 144 5.18 -5.98 13.92
N GLN A 145 4.12 -6.55 13.38
CA GLN A 145 4.13 -7.14 12.05
C GLN A 145 2.79 -6.94 11.34
N LEU A 146 2.82 -7.00 10.02
CA LEU A 146 1.63 -7.12 9.19
C LEU A 146 1.63 -8.51 8.56
N GLY A 147 0.72 -9.37 9.02
CA GLY A 147 0.60 -10.73 8.52
C GLY A 147 0.26 -10.79 7.03
N TRP A 148 0.67 -11.87 6.39
CA TRP A 148 0.37 -12.12 4.98
C TRP A 148 -1.13 -12.03 4.71
N HIS A 149 -1.51 -11.24 3.72
CA HIS A 149 -2.91 -11.08 3.33
C HIS A 149 -3.03 -10.64 1.88
N TYR A 150 -4.21 -10.85 1.34
CA TYR A 150 -4.60 -10.30 0.06
C TYR A 150 -5.34 -8.99 0.27
N ASP A 151 -4.88 -7.93 -0.37
CA ASP A 151 -5.62 -6.67 -0.36
C ASP A 151 -7.02 -6.83 -0.96
N ASN A 152 -7.99 -6.14 -0.37
CA ASN A 152 -9.35 -6.07 -0.90
C ASN A 152 -9.45 -5.14 -2.12
N ALA A 153 -8.50 -4.22 -2.28
CA ALA A 153 -8.40 -3.34 -3.44
C ALA A 153 -7.72 -4.04 -4.62
N SER A 154 -7.97 -3.55 -5.83
CA SER A 154 -7.35 -4.06 -7.05
C SER A 154 -5.87 -3.68 -7.16
N PHE A 155 -5.45 -2.63 -6.48
CA PHE A 155 -4.07 -2.17 -6.35
C PHE A 155 -3.92 -1.37 -5.05
N ALA A 156 -2.70 -1.24 -4.56
CA ALA A 156 -2.33 -0.37 -3.46
C ALA A 156 -1.17 0.55 -3.87
N VAL A 157 -1.14 1.74 -3.31
CA VAL A 157 -0.01 2.67 -3.39
C VAL A 157 0.56 2.82 -2.00
N THR A 158 1.81 2.43 -1.81
CA THR A 158 2.51 2.52 -0.53
C THR A 158 3.67 3.50 -0.64
N LEU A 159 3.79 4.41 0.32
CA LEU A 159 4.93 5.31 0.47
C LEU A 159 5.74 4.90 1.70
N MET A 160 7.00 4.52 1.50
CA MET A 160 7.94 4.30 2.60
C MET A 160 8.48 5.65 3.07
N ILE A 161 7.96 6.15 4.19
CA ILE A 161 8.37 7.45 4.75
C ILE A 161 9.58 7.29 5.67
N GLN A 162 9.64 6.16 6.39
CA GLN A 162 10.75 5.82 7.28
C GLN A 162 10.94 4.31 7.27
N ALA A 163 12.15 3.87 6.93
CA ALA A 163 12.54 2.47 7.06
C ALA A 163 12.94 2.17 8.51
N SER A 164 12.81 0.90 8.93
CA SER A 164 13.38 0.41 10.17
C SER A 164 14.92 0.28 10.05
N GLU A 165 15.61 0.27 11.17
CA GLU A 165 17.05 0.02 11.20
C GLU A 165 17.38 -1.45 10.95
N ASP A 166 16.47 -2.36 11.32
CA ASP A 166 16.61 -3.81 11.18
C ASP A 166 15.22 -4.47 11.04
N GLY A 167 15.06 -5.38 10.09
CA GLY A 167 13.77 -6.02 9.78
C GLY A 167 12.73 -5.06 9.18
N GLY A 168 11.47 -5.47 9.19
CA GLY A 168 10.34 -4.67 8.70
C GLY A 168 10.35 -4.51 7.17
N GLU A 169 10.92 -5.49 6.46
CA GLU A 169 10.88 -5.51 5.00
C GLU A 169 9.44 -5.65 4.50
N PHE A 170 9.15 -4.95 3.39
CA PHE A 170 7.91 -5.14 2.67
C PHE A 170 8.06 -6.30 1.68
N GLU A 171 7.35 -7.38 1.95
CA GLU A 171 7.35 -8.57 1.10
C GLU A 171 6.06 -8.65 0.28
N TYR A 172 6.16 -9.09 -0.95
CA TYR A 172 5.01 -9.32 -1.81
C TYR A 172 5.24 -10.51 -2.75
N LEU A 173 4.13 -11.12 -3.16
CA LEU A 173 4.13 -12.21 -4.14
C LEU A 173 3.13 -11.90 -5.24
N GLU A 174 3.60 -12.05 -6.46
CA GLU A 174 2.78 -11.90 -7.65
C GLU A 174 2.13 -13.22 -8.07
N ASN A 175 1.01 -13.11 -8.77
CA ASN A 175 0.36 -14.24 -9.46
C ASN A 175 -0.02 -15.45 -8.57
N VAL A 176 -0.25 -15.21 -7.28
CA VAL A 176 -0.61 -16.27 -6.31
C VAL A 176 -2.02 -16.78 -6.54
N ARG A 177 -2.94 -15.92 -6.98
CA ARG A 177 -4.33 -16.28 -7.31
C ARG A 177 -4.60 -16.08 -8.79
N ASN A 178 -5.43 -16.94 -9.37
CA ASN A 178 -5.91 -16.79 -10.74
C ASN A 178 -7.43 -16.53 -10.75
N LYS A 179 -7.84 -15.29 -10.91
CA LYS A 179 -9.26 -14.90 -10.92
C LYS A 179 -10.02 -15.50 -12.11
N GLU A 180 -9.38 -15.62 -13.28
CA GLU A 180 -10.00 -16.17 -14.49
C GLU A 180 -10.27 -17.66 -14.37
N ALA A 181 -9.37 -18.38 -13.70
CA ALA A 181 -9.53 -19.81 -13.40
C ALA A 181 -10.38 -20.08 -12.16
N CYS A 182 -10.88 -19.05 -11.46
CA CYS A 182 -11.51 -19.17 -10.14
C CYS A 182 -10.63 -19.92 -9.12
N ASP A 183 -9.29 -19.82 -9.26
CA ASP A 183 -8.33 -20.43 -8.35
C ASP A 183 -8.04 -19.48 -7.19
N PRO A 184 -8.41 -19.85 -5.94
CA PRO A 184 -8.12 -19.06 -4.77
C PRO A 184 -6.62 -19.03 -4.38
N GLY A 185 -5.78 -19.83 -5.05
CA GLY A 185 -4.33 -19.87 -4.83
C GLY A 185 -3.92 -20.57 -3.54
N TYR A 186 -4.70 -21.51 -3.02
CA TYR A 186 -4.40 -22.17 -1.73
C TYR A 186 -3.00 -22.78 -1.68
N GLN A 187 -2.60 -23.53 -2.72
CA GLN A 187 -1.28 -24.17 -2.77
C GLN A 187 -0.13 -23.15 -2.77
N ASN A 188 -0.30 -22.05 -3.53
CA ASN A 188 0.72 -21.01 -3.60
C ASN A 188 0.81 -20.24 -2.30
N THR A 189 -0.33 -19.98 -1.65
CA THR A 189 -0.40 -19.30 -0.36
C THR A 189 0.23 -20.14 0.75
N GLU A 190 -0.03 -21.46 0.76
CA GLU A 190 0.57 -22.40 1.73
C GLU A 190 2.10 -22.50 1.60
N ALA A 191 2.62 -22.27 0.41
CA ALA A 191 4.07 -22.31 0.18
C ALA A 191 4.82 -21.08 0.74
N VAL A 192 4.09 -20.05 1.15
CA VAL A 192 4.62 -18.76 1.65
C VAL A 192 4.42 -18.59 3.14
N ILE A 193 3.27 -19.00 3.64
CA ILE A 193 2.87 -18.92 5.04
C ILE A 193 3.23 -20.21 5.76
#